data_492b6c07c2fbe62ad9fa3d05d264c387
#
_entry.id   492b6c07c2fbe62ad9fa3d05d264c387
#
_cell.length_a   1.000
_cell.length_b   1.000
_cell.length_c   1.000
_cell.angle_alpha   90.00
_cell.angle_beta   90.00
_cell.angle_gamma   90.00
#
_symmetry.space_group_name_H-M   'P 1'
#
loop_
_entity.id
_entity.type
_entity.pdbx_description
1 polymer ?
#
loop_
_entity_poly.entity_id
_entity_poly.type
_entity_poly.pdbx_seq_one_letter_code
_entity_poly.pdbx_strand_id
1 'polypeptide(L)'
;PLQIWIPVLAWIWLFGIAALFLYSAVSYWCLRRKVCEAVILRGNIYQSEKVCSPFVLGIIKPKIYLPYHMDSREMDHVIAHEQTHIRRKDHLWKPLGFLLLTIHWFNPLMWLSYILLCRDIELACDEKVIREMGNEQRADYTQTLVACSVNRRAIAACPLAFGEVGVKERVKSVMNYKKPAFWIVLASVIVCAAAAVCFLTNPKSEGSNDITELLAPGSAWSYQLGYDADFPVDASFTVQDDLSVVGTIVK
;
A
#
# COMPACT_ATOMS: atom_id res chain seq x y z
N PRO A 1 30.87 -17.72 -3.60
CA PRO A 1 29.88 -17.79 -2.49
C PRO A 1 28.59 -17.06 -2.82
N LEU A 2 28.63 -15.86 -3.43
CA LEU A 2 27.43 -15.06 -3.76
C LEU A 2 26.45 -15.77 -4.71
N GLN A 3 26.94 -16.55 -5.67
CA GLN A 3 26.10 -17.28 -6.63
C GLN A 3 25.20 -18.34 -5.98
N ILE A 4 25.53 -18.81 -4.79
CA ILE A 4 24.72 -19.80 -4.05
C ILE A 4 23.65 -19.08 -3.21
N TRP A 5 23.95 -17.91 -2.66
CA TRP A 5 23.04 -17.18 -1.78
C TRP A 5 21.87 -16.50 -2.54
N ILE A 6 22.10 -16.04 -3.75
CA ILE A 6 21.06 -15.39 -4.57
C ILE A 6 19.85 -16.32 -4.79
N PRO A 7 20.01 -17.57 -5.29
CA PRO A 7 18.88 -18.47 -5.45
C PRO A 7 18.20 -18.85 -4.12
N VAL A 8 18.97 -19.03 -3.05
CA VAL A 8 18.38 -19.33 -1.73
C VAL A 8 17.48 -18.20 -1.25
N LEU A 9 17.93 -16.95 -1.33
CA LEU A 9 17.14 -15.79 -0.94
C LEU A 9 15.90 -15.63 -1.84
N ALA A 10 16.02 -15.92 -3.15
CA ALA A 10 14.89 -15.90 -4.07
C ALA A 10 13.83 -16.95 -3.69
N TRP A 11 14.23 -18.16 -3.31
CA TRP A 11 13.31 -19.20 -2.85
C TRP A 11 12.62 -18.83 -1.52
N ILE A 12 13.35 -18.24 -0.58
CA ILE A 12 12.79 -17.73 0.69
C ILE A 12 11.73 -16.65 0.38
N TRP A 13 12.03 -15.72 -0.52
CA TRP A 13 11.12 -14.66 -0.92
C TRP A 13 9.84 -15.22 -1.58
N LEU A 14 9.97 -16.15 -2.52
CA LEU A 14 8.83 -16.81 -3.18
C LEU A 14 7.98 -17.60 -2.18
N PHE A 15 8.61 -18.30 -1.24
CA PHE A 15 7.90 -19.04 -0.20
C PHE A 15 7.07 -18.10 0.69
N GLY A 16 7.62 -16.94 1.09
CA GLY A 16 6.89 -15.94 1.88
C GLY A 16 5.68 -15.37 1.11
N ILE A 17 5.84 -15.08 -0.18
CA ILE A 17 4.71 -14.66 -1.05
C ILE A 17 3.64 -15.75 -1.09
N ALA A 18 4.02 -16.99 -1.38
CA ALA A 18 3.09 -18.11 -1.47
C ALA A 18 2.33 -18.33 -0.14
N ALA A 19 3.02 -18.25 0.99
CA ALA A 19 2.42 -18.40 2.32
C ALA A 19 1.38 -17.30 2.60
N LEU A 20 1.68 -16.04 2.31
CA LEU A 20 0.73 -14.92 2.51
C LEU A 20 -0.46 -15.00 1.55
N PHE A 21 -0.25 -15.41 0.30
CA PHE A 21 -1.34 -15.66 -0.65
C PHE A 21 -2.25 -16.79 -0.17
N LEU A 22 -1.67 -17.91 0.24
CA LEU A 22 -2.43 -19.05 0.77
C LEU A 22 -3.24 -18.64 2.00
N TYR A 23 -2.61 -17.91 2.94
CA TYR A 23 -3.29 -17.40 4.12
C TYR A 23 -4.47 -16.50 3.74
N SER A 24 -4.29 -15.58 2.78
CA SER A 24 -5.36 -14.69 2.29
C SER A 24 -6.49 -15.48 1.63
N ALA A 25 -6.16 -16.45 0.78
CA ALA A 25 -7.14 -17.29 0.08
C ALA A 25 -7.97 -18.14 1.08
N VAL A 26 -7.31 -18.78 2.03
CA VAL A 26 -7.98 -19.58 3.08
C VAL A 26 -8.87 -18.68 3.95
N SER A 27 -8.37 -17.52 4.38
CA SER A 27 -9.14 -16.56 5.18
C SER A 27 -10.38 -16.06 4.43
N TYR A 28 -10.23 -15.72 3.15
CA TYR A 28 -11.36 -15.30 2.31
C TYR A 28 -12.39 -16.43 2.14
N TRP A 29 -11.93 -17.64 1.90
CA TRP A 29 -12.81 -18.81 1.76
C TRP A 29 -13.55 -19.14 3.06
N CYS A 30 -12.86 -19.11 4.20
CA CYS A 30 -13.50 -19.28 5.52
C CYS A 30 -14.56 -18.21 5.77
N LEU A 31 -14.27 -16.94 5.45
CA LEU A 31 -15.22 -15.86 5.60
C LEU A 31 -16.44 -16.05 4.67
N ARG A 32 -16.20 -16.42 3.42
CA ARG A 32 -17.26 -16.71 2.45
C ARG A 32 -18.17 -17.87 2.91
N ARG A 33 -17.59 -18.90 3.53
CA ARG A 33 -18.38 -20.01 4.12
C ARG A 33 -19.27 -19.55 5.28
N LYS A 34 -18.78 -18.63 6.12
CA LYS A 34 -19.58 -18.08 7.24
C LYS A 34 -20.82 -17.34 6.76
N VAL A 35 -20.76 -16.72 5.59
CA VAL A 35 -21.86 -15.92 5.05
C VAL A 35 -22.68 -16.62 3.98
N CYS A 36 -22.46 -17.92 3.72
CA CYS A 36 -23.20 -18.64 2.68
C CYS A 36 -24.70 -18.80 3.00
N GLU A 37 -25.06 -18.78 4.29
CA GLU A 37 -26.44 -18.87 4.79
C GLU A 37 -27.09 -17.50 5.06
N ALA A 38 -26.44 -16.42 4.64
CA ALA A 38 -26.92 -15.07 4.87
C ALA A 38 -28.20 -14.78 4.07
N VAL A 39 -29.20 -14.21 4.73
CA VAL A 39 -30.49 -13.84 4.16
C VAL A 39 -30.44 -12.43 3.60
N ILE A 40 -31.07 -12.18 2.46
CA ILE A 40 -31.14 -10.86 1.84
C ILE A 40 -32.11 -10.00 2.66
N LEU A 41 -31.62 -8.85 3.14
CA LEU A 41 -32.44 -7.86 3.79
C LEU A 41 -32.99 -6.85 2.75
N ARG A 42 -32.10 -6.23 1.97
CA ARG A 42 -32.47 -5.26 0.95
C ARG A 42 -31.31 -5.06 -0.05
N GLY A 43 -31.58 -5.26 -1.35
CA GLY A 43 -30.60 -5.00 -2.40
C GLY A 43 -29.31 -5.80 -2.23
N ASN A 44 -28.20 -5.13 -1.91
CA ASN A 44 -26.89 -5.76 -1.66
C ASN A 44 -26.58 -5.96 -0.18
N ILE A 45 -27.57 -5.81 0.71
CA ILE A 45 -27.42 -5.94 2.17
C ILE A 45 -27.95 -7.31 2.60
N TYR A 46 -27.17 -8.03 3.37
CA TYR A 46 -27.43 -9.36 3.86
C TYR A 46 -27.28 -9.41 5.38
N GLN A 47 -28.03 -10.28 6.04
CA GLN A 47 -27.94 -10.55 7.47
C GLN A 47 -27.57 -12.02 7.74
N SER A 48 -26.78 -12.25 8.78
CA SER A 48 -26.40 -13.59 9.20
C SER A 48 -26.12 -13.65 10.70
N GLU A 49 -26.54 -14.74 11.36
CA GLU A 49 -26.23 -15.00 12.77
C GLU A 49 -24.73 -15.25 13.02
N LYS A 50 -24.03 -15.77 11.99
CA LYS A 50 -22.61 -16.12 12.08
C LYS A 50 -21.70 -14.88 11.95
N VAL A 51 -22.30 -13.72 11.71
CA VAL A 51 -21.60 -12.43 11.57
C VAL A 51 -21.71 -11.66 12.88
N CYS A 52 -20.57 -11.39 13.51
CA CYS A 52 -20.50 -10.66 14.77
C CYS A 52 -20.32 -9.16 14.59
N SER A 53 -19.81 -8.72 13.47
CA SER A 53 -19.63 -7.29 13.14
C SER A 53 -19.89 -7.03 11.66
N PRO A 54 -20.36 -5.82 11.30
CA PRO A 54 -20.60 -5.43 9.93
C PRO A 54 -19.34 -5.48 9.08
N PHE A 55 -19.45 -5.85 7.79
CA PHE A 55 -18.36 -5.77 6.84
C PHE A 55 -18.85 -5.89 5.38
N VAL A 56 -17.99 -5.44 4.45
CA VAL A 56 -18.19 -5.60 3.01
C VAL A 56 -17.38 -6.79 2.50
N LEU A 57 -17.99 -7.66 1.71
CA LEU A 57 -17.33 -8.78 1.04
C LEU A 57 -17.63 -8.77 -0.46
N GLY A 58 -16.60 -9.04 -1.26
CA GLY A 58 -16.67 -9.14 -2.72
C GLY A 58 -15.92 -8.01 -3.42
N ILE A 59 -15.14 -8.38 -4.46
CA ILE A 59 -14.33 -7.44 -5.23
C ILE A 59 -15.15 -6.83 -6.37
N ILE A 60 -15.86 -7.66 -7.16
CA ILE A 60 -16.62 -7.22 -8.34
C ILE A 60 -18.04 -6.76 -7.96
N LYS A 61 -18.70 -7.52 -7.07
CA LYS A 61 -20.05 -7.25 -6.59
C LYS A 61 -20.02 -7.18 -5.06
N PRO A 62 -19.65 -6.04 -4.48
CA PRO A 62 -19.55 -5.91 -3.03
C PRO A 62 -20.92 -6.02 -2.37
N LYS A 63 -20.99 -6.85 -1.33
CA LYS A 63 -22.16 -7.11 -0.50
C LYS A 63 -21.86 -6.71 0.92
N ILE A 64 -22.84 -6.09 1.58
CA ILE A 64 -22.78 -5.70 2.99
C ILE A 64 -23.37 -6.83 3.82
N TYR A 65 -22.65 -7.29 4.83
CA TYR A 65 -23.12 -8.31 5.77
C TYR A 65 -23.27 -7.71 7.16
N LEU A 66 -24.44 -7.88 7.75
CA LEU A 66 -24.83 -7.34 9.06
C LEU A 66 -25.17 -8.47 10.03
N PRO A 67 -24.92 -8.30 11.36
CA PRO A 67 -25.43 -9.22 12.37
C PRO A 67 -26.95 -9.09 12.52
N TYR A 68 -27.61 -10.16 12.96
CA TYR A 68 -29.05 -10.17 13.20
C TYR A 68 -29.50 -9.28 14.36
N HIS A 69 -28.69 -9.20 15.40
CA HIS A 69 -29.02 -8.47 16.62
C HIS A 69 -28.47 -7.04 16.61
N MET A 70 -29.00 -6.23 15.72
CA MET A 70 -28.62 -4.81 15.62
C MET A 70 -29.89 -3.95 15.72
N ASP A 71 -29.85 -2.90 16.54
CA ASP A 71 -30.95 -1.95 16.63
C ASP A 71 -31.14 -1.20 15.32
N SER A 72 -32.38 -0.82 15.01
CA SER A 72 -32.73 -0.18 13.74
C SER A 72 -31.97 1.14 13.51
N ARG A 73 -31.73 1.94 14.56
CA ARG A 73 -30.97 3.18 14.46
C ARG A 73 -29.49 2.93 14.18
N GLU A 74 -28.89 1.96 14.90
CA GLU A 74 -27.51 1.55 14.68
C GLU A 74 -27.33 0.99 13.27
N MET A 75 -28.31 0.24 12.76
CA MET A 75 -28.28 -0.35 11.42
C MET A 75 -28.17 0.71 10.32
N ASP A 76 -28.91 1.80 10.41
CA ASP A 76 -28.87 2.87 9.38
C ASP A 76 -27.48 3.55 9.35
N HIS A 77 -26.88 3.80 10.52
CA HIS A 77 -25.54 4.38 10.61
C HIS A 77 -24.47 3.43 10.05
N VAL A 78 -24.59 2.16 10.37
CA VAL A 78 -23.67 1.11 9.87
C VAL A 78 -23.81 0.93 8.36
N ILE A 79 -25.04 0.89 7.85
CA ILE A 79 -25.28 0.79 6.40
C ILE A 79 -24.68 1.98 5.68
N ALA A 80 -24.85 3.20 6.20
CA ALA A 80 -24.26 4.42 5.63
C ALA A 80 -22.72 4.33 5.58
N HIS A 81 -22.10 3.81 6.65
CA HIS A 81 -20.66 3.59 6.73
C HIS A 81 -20.18 2.55 5.69
N GLU A 82 -20.76 1.37 5.65
CA GLU A 82 -20.40 0.29 4.73
C GLU A 82 -20.65 0.66 3.26
N GLN A 83 -21.75 1.39 2.98
CA GLN A 83 -22.01 1.92 1.64
C GLN A 83 -20.96 2.96 1.22
N THR A 84 -20.45 3.74 2.17
CA THR A 84 -19.38 4.71 1.90
C THR A 84 -18.09 4.00 1.50
N HIS A 85 -17.73 2.89 2.14
CA HIS A 85 -16.61 2.04 1.70
C HIS A 85 -16.79 1.54 0.25
N ILE A 86 -18.01 1.14 -0.12
CA ILE A 86 -18.32 0.70 -1.49
C ILE A 86 -18.17 1.86 -2.48
N ARG A 87 -18.74 3.04 -2.18
CA ARG A 87 -18.67 4.23 -3.05
C ARG A 87 -17.22 4.71 -3.25
N ARG A 88 -16.37 4.59 -2.23
CA ARG A 88 -14.94 4.94 -2.27
C ARG A 88 -14.07 3.86 -2.91
N LYS A 89 -14.66 2.68 -3.21
CA LYS A 89 -13.94 1.51 -3.74
C LYS A 89 -12.86 0.97 -2.78
N ASP A 90 -13.05 1.14 -1.47
CA ASP A 90 -12.10 0.68 -0.45
C ASP A 90 -11.92 -0.85 -0.50
N HIS A 91 -12.92 -1.59 -0.96
CA HIS A 91 -12.88 -3.04 -1.23
C HIS A 91 -11.91 -3.42 -2.37
N LEU A 92 -11.38 -2.46 -3.13
CA LEU A 92 -10.31 -2.64 -4.11
C LEU A 92 -8.97 -2.16 -3.57
N TRP A 93 -8.95 -1.02 -2.87
CA TRP A 93 -7.70 -0.43 -2.34
C TRP A 93 -7.07 -1.27 -1.24
N LYS A 94 -7.87 -1.84 -0.32
CA LYS A 94 -7.35 -2.73 0.74
C LYS A 94 -6.67 -3.98 0.17
N PRO A 95 -7.28 -4.76 -0.74
CA PRO A 95 -6.60 -5.89 -1.39
C PRO A 95 -5.36 -5.50 -2.20
N LEU A 96 -5.39 -4.34 -2.89
CA LEU A 96 -4.23 -3.85 -3.64
C LEU A 96 -3.06 -3.53 -2.70
N GLY A 97 -3.32 -2.84 -1.60
CA GLY A 97 -2.32 -2.58 -0.56
C GLY A 97 -1.76 -3.87 0.04
N PHE A 98 -2.62 -4.87 0.28
CA PHE A 98 -2.18 -6.18 0.76
C PHE A 98 -1.35 -6.94 -0.27
N LEU A 99 -1.65 -6.82 -1.56
CA LEU A 99 -0.84 -7.40 -2.64
C LEU A 99 0.58 -6.80 -2.65
N LEU A 100 0.69 -5.48 -2.52
CA LEU A 100 1.99 -4.80 -2.42
C LEU A 100 2.76 -5.24 -1.17
N LEU A 101 2.09 -5.36 -0.03
CA LEU A 101 2.66 -5.91 1.18
C LEU A 101 3.15 -7.35 0.97
N THR A 102 2.38 -8.19 0.28
CA THR A 102 2.75 -9.58 0.02
C THR A 102 4.01 -9.70 -0.83
N ILE A 103 4.19 -8.84 -1.84
CA ILE A 103 5.39 -8.80 -2.67
C ILE A 103 6.62 -8.36 -1.86
N HIS A 104 6.44 -7.41 -0.93
CA HIS A 104 7.51 -6.84 -0.11
C HIS A 104 7.42 -7.27 1.37
N TRP A 105 6.97 -8.47 1.62
CA TRP A 105 6.66 -8.98 2.96
C TRP A 105 7.83 -8.91 3.96
N PHE A 106 9.05 -8.98 3.46
CA PHE A 106 10.28 -8.88 4.24
C PHE A 106 10.60 -7.46 4.73
N ASN A 107 9.94 -6.44 4.18
CA ASN A 107 10.19 -5.04 4.54
C ASN A 107 9.21 -4.57 5.64
N PRO A 108 9.71 -4.25 6.86
CA PRO A 108 8.84 -3.81 7.96
C PRO A 108 8.12 -2.49 7.67
N LEU A 109 8.68 -1.61 6.82
CA LEU A 109 8.02 -0.37 6.42
C LEU A 109 6.77 -0.64 5.59
N MET A 110 6.72 -1.71 4.81
CA MET A 110 5.51 -2.09 4.06
C MET A 110 4.38 -2.55 4.98
N TRP A 111 4.70 -3.22 6.09
CA TRP A 111 3.71 -3.55 7.12
C TRP A 111 3.15 -2.30 7.78
N LEU A 112 4.02 -1.37 8.17
CA LEU A 112 3.61 -0.09 8.74
C LEU A 112 2.75 0.70 7.74
N SER A 113 3.17 0.80 6.47
CA SER A 113 2.44 1.50 5.42
C SER A 113 1.04 0.91 5.20
N TYR A 114 0.92 -0.42 5.22
CA TYR A 114 -0.37 -1.09 5.08
C TYR A 114 -1.30 -0.83 6.28
N ILE A 115 -0.77 -0.84 7.50
CA ILE A 115 -1.53 -0.49 8.72
C ILE A 115 -2.03 0.96 8.63
N LEU A 116 -1.17 1.90 8.23
CA LEU A 116 -1.53 3.30 8.07
C LEU A 116 -2.55 3.50 6.95
N LEU A 117 -2.41 2.81 5.83
CA LEU A 117 -3.39 2.83 4.73
C LEU A 117 -4.78 2.39 5.22
N CYS A 118 -4.87 1.27 5.93
CA CYS A 118 -6.14 0.79 6.48
C CYS A 118 -6.75 1.81 7.46
N ARG A 119 -5.92 2.41 8.31
CA ARG A 119 -6.32 3.47 9.23
C ARG A 119 -6.89 4.69 8.50
N ASP A 120 -6.20 5.19 7.49
CA ASP A 120 -6.62 6.37 6.75
C ASP A 120 -7.90 6.11 5.95
N ILE A 121 -8.09 4.89 5.46
CA ILE A 121 -9.35 4.46 4.82
C ILE A 121 -10.52 4.57 5.80
N GLU A 122 -10.37 4.09 7.05
CA GLU A 122 -11.42 4.17 8.05
C GLU A 122 -11.74 5.62 8.46
N LEU A 123 -10.70 6.40 8.76
CA LEU A 123 -10.86 7.82 9.12
C LEU A 123 -11.53 8.63 8.02
N ALA A 124 -11.14 8.41 6.78
CA ALA A 124 -11.72 9.10 5.63
C ALA A 124 -13.15 8.60 5.29
N CYS A 125 -13.49 7.35 5.65
CA CYS A 125 -14.86 6.85 5.57
C CYS A 125 -15.74 7.54 6.62
N ASP A 126 -15.30 7.58 7.88
CA ASP A 126 -16.00 8.27 8.97
C ASP A 126 -16.22 9.76 8.65
N GLU A 127 -15.17 10.43 8.16
CA GLU A 127 -15.27 11.84 7.74
C GLU A 127 -16.35 12.07 6.69
N LYS A 128 -16.43 11.20 5.70
CA LYS A 128 -17.43 11.32 4.63
C LYS A 128 -18.85 11.10 5.16
N VAL A 129 -19.03 10.11 6.02
CA VAL A 129 -20.32 9.81 6.66
C VAL A 129 -20.79 11.03 7.49
N ILE A 130 -19.90 11.59 8.34
CA ILE A 130 -20.24 12.74 9.18
C ILE A 130 -20.54 13.99 8.38
N ARG A 131 -19.87 14.17 7.24
CA ARG A 131 -20.10 15.31 6.37
C ARG A 131 -21.48 15.25 5.68
N GLU A 132 -21.97 14.04 5.41
CA GLU A 132 -23.31 13.80 4.85
C GLU A 132 -24.39 13.85 5.93
N MET A 133 -24.05 13.52 7.20
CA MET A 133 -24.93 13.61 8.36
C MET A 133 -24.90 15.01 9.00
N GLY A 134 -25.99 15.41 9.62
CA GLY A 134 -26.04 16.64 10.41
C GLY A 134 -25.23 16.51 11.73
N ASN A 135 -24.94 17.68 12.34
CA ASN A 135 -24.21 17.71 13.62
C ASN A 135 -24.94 16.97 14.75
N GLU A 136 -26.27 16.90 14.71
CA GLU A 136 -27.10 16.24 15.70
C GLU A 136 -26.89 14.73 15.76
N GLN A 137 -26.61 14.11 14.60
CA GLN A 137 -26.44 12.65 14.50
C GLN A 137 -25.03 12.16 14.82
N ARG A 138 -24.07 13.06 15.08
CA ARG A 138 -22.67 12.68 15.38
C ARG A 138 -22.53 11.87 16.65
N ALA A 139 -23.29 12.22 17.68
CA ALA A 139 -23.26 11.52 18.96
C ALA A 139 -23.75 10.07 18.79
N ASP A 140 -24.88 9.90 18.08
CA ASP A 140 -25.48 8.58 17.81
C ASP A 140 -24.54 7.74 16.95
N TYR A 141 -23.95 8.32 15.90
CA TYR A 141 -22.94 7.65 15.09
C TYR A 141 -21.72 7.20 15.88
N THR A 142 -21.24 8.06 16.79
CA THR A 142 -20.11 7.73 17.67
C THR A 142 -20.45 6.56 18.60
N GLN A 143 -21.65 6.53 19.14
CA GLN A 143 -22.12 5.44 19.98
C GLN A 143 -22.21 4.12 19.19
N THR A 144 -22.73 4.16 17.96
CA THR A 144 -22.76 3.02 17.06
C THR A 144 -21.35 2.49 16.75
N LEU A 145 -20.36 3.38 16.51
CA LEU A 145 -18.96 2.99 16.31
C LEU A 145 -18.39 2.23 17.50
N VAL A 146 -18.68 2.70 18.72
CA VAL A 146 -18.26 2.05 19.96
C VAL A 146 -18.94 0.68 20.11
N ALA A 147 -20.26 0.61 19.93
CA ALA A 147 -21.03 -0.64 20.03
C ALA A 147 -20.52 -1.71 19.03
N CYS A 148 -20.31 -1.33 17.77
CA CYS A 148 -19.78 -2.23 16.76
C CYS A 148 -18.35 -2.71 17.07
N SER A 149 -17.55 -1.92 17.76
CA SER A 149 -16.16 -2.27 18.08
C SER A 149 -16.02 -3.34 19.16
N VAL A 150 -16.93 -3.36 20.13
CA VAL A 150 -16.92 -4.34 21.21
C VAL A 150 -17.10 -5.78 20.67
N ASN A 151 -17.84 -5.92 19.57
CA ASN A 151 -18.16 -7.22 18.97
C ASN A 151 -17.17 -7.69 17.90
N ARG A 152 -16.16 -6.86 17.53
CA ARG A 152 -15.24 -7.14 16.41
C ARG A 152 -14.15 -8.18 16.67
N ARG A 153 -13.95 -8.67 17.86
CA ARG A 153 -12.87 -9.62 18.22
C ARG A 153 -12.81 -10.92 17.38
N ALA A 154 -13.86 -11.24 16.63
CA ALA A 154 -13.93 -12.50 15.87
C ALA A 154 -13.42 -12.42 14.42
N ILE A 155 -13.17 -11.22 13.85
CA ILE A 155 -12.82 -11.07 12.43
C ILE A 155 -11.32 -10.75 12.23
N ALA A 156 -10.56 -10.57 13.31
CA ALA A 156 -9.13 -10.24 13.28
C ALA A 156 -8.22 -11.27 12.56
N ALA A 157 -8.78 -12.39 12.10
CA ALA A 157 -8.03 -13.43 11.39
C ALA A 157 -7.94 -13.23 9.86
N CYS A 158 -8.60 -12.21 9.30
CA CYS A 158 -8.51 -11.94 7.86
C CYS A 158 -7.48 -10.85 7.57
N PRO A 159 -6.51 -11.04 6.65
CA PRO A 159 -5.52 -10.01 6.29
C PRO A 159 -6.17 -8.72 5.79
N LEU A 160 -7.37 -8.81 5.23
CA LEU A 160 -8.18 -7.68 4.79
C LEU A 160 -8.78 -6.86 5.96
N ALA A 161 -8.75 -7.41 7.19
CA ALA A 161 -9.20 -6.77 8.42
C ALA A 161 -8.04 -6.24 9.29
N PHE A 162 -6.77 -6.43 8.87
CA PHE A 162 -5.63 -5.79 9.51
C PHE A 162 -5.70 -4.28 9.34
N GLY A 163 -5.53 -3.54 10.41
CA GLY A 163 -5.49 -2.08 10.39
C GLY A 163 -6.75 -1.43 10.94
N GLU A 164 -7.46 -2.12 11.84
CA GLU A 164 -8.48 -1.45 12.64
C GLU A 164 -7.82 -0.33 13.44
N VAL A 165 -8.13 0.89 13.05
CA VAL A 165 -7.85 2.07 13.86
C VAL A 165 -8.50 1.85 15.20
N GLY A 166 -7.75 2.06 16.27
CA GLY A 166 -8.32 2.01 17.61
C GLY A 166 -9.57 2.89 17.65
N VAL A 167 -10.68 2.32 18.11
CA VAL A 167 -11.99 3.03 18.19
C VAL A 167 -11.84 4.40 18.81
N LYS A 168 -10.94 4.53 19.78
CA LYS A 168 -10.62 5.81 20.42
C LYS A 168 -10.17 6.89 19.43
N GLU A 169 -9.36 6.54 18.43
CA GLU A 169 -8.91 7.51 17.41
C GLU A 169 -10.04 7.88 16.46
N ARG A 170 -10.86 6.91 16.04
CA ARG A 170 -12.05 7.16 15.22
C ARG A 170 -13.04 8.08 15.93
N VAL A 171 -13.39 7.76 17.17
CA VAL A 171 -14.29 8.59 18.02
C VAL A 171 -13.72 10.00 18.17
N LYS A 172 -12.42 10.15 18.47
CA LYS A 172 -11.77 11.46 18.59
C LYS A 172 -11.82 12.24 17.28
N SER A 173 -11.60 11.58 16.14
CA SER A 173 -11.68 12.20 14.82
C SER A 173 -13.11 12.68 14.50
N VAL A 174 -14.12 11.84 14.77
CA VAL A 174 -15.53 12.15 14.58
C VAL A 174 -15.98 13.36 15.42
N MET A 175 -15.64 13.35 16.70
CA MET A 175 -16.03 14.41 17.64
C MET A 175 -15.34 15.75 17.34
N ASN A 176 -14.08 15.70 16.91
CA ASN A 176 -13.29 16.90 16.63
C ASN A 176 -13.27 17.28 15.14
N TYR A 177 -14.15 16.72 14.35
CA TYR A 177 -14.18 16.96 12.91
C TYR A 177 -14.35 18.45 12.59
N LYS A 178 -13.38 19.00 11.86
CA LYS A 178 -13.43 20.34 11.26
C LYS A 178 -13.25 20.19 9.76
N LYS A 179 -14.08 20.89 8.98
CA LYS A 179 -13.92 20.88 7.52
C LYS A 179 -12.52 21.37 7.15
N PRO A 180 -11.74 20.63 6.34
CA PRO A 180 -10.42 21.08 5.96
C PRO A 180 -10.51 22.39 5.18
N ALA A 181 -9.60 23.33 5.46
CA ALA A 181 -9.53 24.57 4.72
C ALA A 181 -9.05 24.27 3.28
N PHE A 182 -9.72 24.83 2.29
CA PHE A 182 -9.41 24.64 0.87
C PHE A 182 -7.92 24.84 0.54
N TRP A 183 -7.31 25.86 1.14
CA TRP A 183 -5.89 26.18 0.94
C TRP A 183 -4.93 25.07 1.41
N ILE A 184 -5.26 24.36 2.46
CA ILE A 184 -4.44 23.24 2.97
C ILE A 184 -4.46 22.10 1.96
N VAL A 185 -5.63 21.78 1.39
CA VAL A 185 -5.77 20.74 0.37
C VAL A 185 -5.00 21.12 -0.90
N LEU A 186 -5.14 22.38 -1.36
CA LEU A 186 -4.41 22.87 -2.53
C LEU A 186 -2.90 22.83 -2.33
N ALA A 187 -2.41 23.29 -1.18
CA ALA A 187 -0.98 23.26 -0.87
C ALA A 187 -0.44 21.81 -0.83
N SER A 188 -1.18 20.87 -0.24
CA SER A 188 -0.76 19.46 -0.20
C SER A 188 -0.69 18.83 -1.59
N VAL A 189 -1.63 19.14 -2.48
CA VAL A 189 -1.60 18.67 -3.88
C VAL A 189 -0.39 19.22 -4.63
N ILE A 190 -0.07 20.52 -4.45
CA ILE A 190 1.10 21.15 -5.08
C ILE A 190 2.39 20.49 -4.58
N VAL A 191 2.52 20.28 -3.27
CA VAL A 191 3.70 19.61 -2.69
C VAL A 191 3.86 18.18 -3.21
N CYS A 192 2.76 17.41 -3.28
CA CYS A 192 2.79 16.06 -3.84
C CYS A 192 3.17 16.05 -5.32
N ALA A 193 2.64 16.99 -6.11
CA ALA A 193 2.99 17.10 -7.52
C ALA A 193 4.46 17.48 -7.72
N ALA A 194 4.97 18.43 -6.95
CA ALA A 194 6.39 18.83 -6.98
C ALA A 194 7.30 17.65 -6.60
N ALA A 195 6.97 16.93 -5.54
CA ALA A 195 7.71 15.74 -5.14
C ALA A 195 7.69 14.65 -6.24
N ALA A 196 6.54 14.40 -6.86
CA ALA A 196 6.41 13.45 -7.96
C ALA A 196 7.29 13.85 -9.15
N VAL A 197 7.31 15.13 -9.52
CA VAL A 197 8.19 15.63 -10.57
C VAL A 197 9.66 15.45 -10.20
N CYS A 198 10.07 15.80 -8.98
CA CYS A 198 11.45 15.62 -8.53
C CYS A 198 11.92 14.15 -8.55
N PHE A 199 11.03 13.20 -8.20
CA PHE A 199 11.37 11.78 -8.22
C PHE A 199 11.30 11.13 -9.62
N LEU A 200 10.46 11.64 -10.51
CA LEU A 200 10.31 11.14 -11.88
C LEU A 200 11.29 11.75 -12.86
N THR A 201 11.75 13.00 -12.61
CA THR A 201 12.82 13.62 -13.39
C THR A 201 14.15 13.16 -12.83
N ASN A 202 14.70 12.12 -13.42
CA ASN A 202 16.10 11.78 -13.18
C ASN A 202 16.96 12.92 -13.74
N PRO A 203 17.75 13.66 -12.93
CA PRO A 203 18.68 14.62 -13.52
C PRO A 203 19.59 13.82 -14.46
N LYS A 204 19.60 14.16 -15.74
CA LYS A 204 20.62 13.66 -16.65
C LYS A 204 21.96 13.96 -15.97
N SER A 205 22.65 12.93 -15.54
CA SER A 205 24.05 13.02 -15.19
C SER A 205 24.73 13.64 -16.42
N GLU A 206 25.24 14.87 -16.30
CA GLU A 206 26.13 15.48 -17.29
C GLU A 206 27.50 14.77 -17.26
N GLY A 207 27.50 13.52 -17.14
CA GLY A 207 28.58 12.57 -17.23
C GLY A 207 28.10 11.36 -17.98
N SER A 208 27.31 11.55 -19.04
CA SER A 208 27.20 10.55 -20.09
C SER A 208 28.58 10.47 -20.73
N ASN A 209 29.41 9.60 -20.21
CA ASN A 209 30.42 8.97 -20.99
C ASN A 209 29.66 8.21 -22.09
N ASP A 210 29.33 8.92 -23.16
CA ASP A 210 28.76 8.30 -24.34
C ASP A 210 29.82 7.34 -24.83
N ILE A 211 29.55 6.04 -24.69
CA ILE A 211 30.48 4.99 -25.10
C ILE A 211 30.86 5.19 -26.56
N THR A 212 29.97 5.81 -27.36
CA THR A 212 30.23 6.17 -28.74
C THR A 212 31.30 7.24 -28.89
N GLU A 213 31.42 8.19 -27.95
CA GLU A 213 32.45 9.23 -27.95
C GLU A 213 33.80 8.66 -27.46
N LEU A 214 33.78 7.72 -26.50
CA LEU A 214 34.96 6.99 -26.03
C LEU A 214 35.51 6.02 -27.11
N LEU A 215 34.66 5.49 -27.96
CA LEU A 215 35.04 4.58 -29.06
C LEU A 215 35.18 5.29 -30.42
N ALA A 216 35.11 6.63 -30.47
CA ALA A 216 35.31 7.37 -31.68
C ALA A 216 36.77 7.20 -32.17
N PRO A 217 37.02 7.04 -33.47
CA PRO A 217 38.37 6.98 -34.03
C PRO A 217 39.19 8.22 -33.58
N GLY A 218 40.39 7.99 -33.06
CA GLY A 218 41.26 9.05 -32.53
C GLY A 218 41.04 9.41 -31.06
N SER A 219 40.05 8.82 -30.39
CA SER A 219 39.90 9.02 -28.92
C SER A 219 41.03 8.31 -28.17
N ALA A 220 41.57 8.98 -27.15
CA ALA A 220 42.63 8.41 -26.32
C ALA A 220 42.32 8.69 -24.84
N TRP A 221 42.53 7.69 -24.00
CA TRP A 221 42.43 7.84 -22.54
C TRP A 221 43.60 7.14 -21.86
N SER A 222 43.98 7.62 -20.68
CA SER A 222 45.07 7.08 -19.89
C SER A 222 44.62 6.86 -18.45
N TYR A 223 45.11 5.76 -17.85
CA TYR A 223 44.91 5.46 -16.44
C TYR A 223 46.25 5.26 -15.76
N GLN A 224 46.38 5.83 -14.57
CA GLN A 224 47.49 5.50 -13.70
C GLN A 224 47.11 4.30 -12.82
N LEU A 225 47.79 3.19 -13.05
CA LEU A 225 47.65 1.94 -12.31
C LEU A 225 48.74 1.86 -11.24
N GLY A 226 48.81 2.80 -10.34
CA GLY A 226 49.81 2.81 -9.25
C GLY A 226 49.17 2.51 -7.90
N TYR A 227 49.49 1.37 -7.29
CA TYR A 227 49.16 1.08 -5.89
C TYR A 227 50.25 1.56 -4.94
N ASP A 228 51.45 1.88 -5.44
CA ASP A 228 52.61 2.41 -4.69
C ASP A 228 53.17 3.63 -5.40
N ALA A 229 53.44 4.66 -4.62
CA ALA A 229 54.02 5.93 -5.11
C ALA A 229 55.41 5.79 -5.78
N ASP A 230 56.07 4.64 -5.51
CA ASP A 230 57.43 4.40 -6.01
C ASP A 230 57.50 3.66 -7.37
N PHE A 231 56.33 3.17 -7.89
CA PHE A 231 56.26 2.49 -9.18
C PHE A 231 54.96 2.89 -9.94
N PRO A 232 54.89 4.09 -10.50
CA PRO A 232 53.76 4.48 -11.34
C PRO A 232 53.73 3.63 -12.64
N VAL A 233 52.64 2.97 -12.92
CA VAL A 233 52.42 2.31 -14.20
C VAL A 233 51.35 3.08 -14.93
N ASP A 234 51.70 3.72 -16.04
CA ASP A 234 50.77 4.45 -16.90
C ASP A 234 50.31 3.55 -18.05
N ALA A 235 49.00 3.35 -18.15
CA ALA A 235 48.41 2.67 -19.28
C ALA A 235 47.67 3.69 -20.15
N SER A 236 48.02 3.79 -21.43
CA SER A 236 47.34 4.63 -22.40
C SER A 236 46.65 3.76 -23.45
N PHE A 237 45.45 4.13 -23.83
CA PHE A 237 44.65 3.45 -24.84
C PHE A 237 44.25 4.42 -25.91
N THR A 238 44.37 4.02 -27.18
CA THR A 238 43.94 4.81 -28.36
C THR A 238 43.05 3.99 -29.26
N VAL A 239 41.99 4.57 -29.76
CA VAL A 239 41.10 3.93 -30.75
C VAL A 239 41.59 4.29 -32.13
N GLN A 240 41.89 3.27 -32.99
CA GLN A 240 42.31 3.46 -34.36
C GLN A 240 41.11 3.62 -35.30
N ASP A 241 41.35 4.00 -36.54
CA ASP A 241 40.32 4.22 -37.56
C ASP A 241 39.53 2.93 -37.93
N ASP A 242 40.11 1.76 -37.68
CA ASP A 242 39.45 0.46 -37.82
C ASP A 242 38.66 0.01 -36.57
N LEU A 243 38.47 0.89 -35.62
CA LEU A 243 37.85 0.62 -34.32
C LEU A 243 38.62 -0.37 -33.42
N SER A 244 39.84 -0.71 -33.75
CA SER A 244 40.71 -1.46 -32.86
C SER A 244 41.24 -0.55 -31.74
N VAL A 245 41.35 -1.09 -30.51
CA VAL A 245 41.90 -0.38 -29.36
C VAL A 245 43.33 -0.85 -29.13
N VAL A 246 44.30 0.06 -29.25
CA VAL A 246 45.70 -0.23 -28.97
C VAL A 246 46.05 0.34 -27.60
N GLY A 247 46.48 -0.52 -26.69
CA GLY A 247 46.93 -0.12 -25.34
C GLY A 247 48.45 -0.23 -25.25
N THR A 248 49.10 0.80 -24.70
CA THR A 248 50.53 0.81 -24.34
C THR A 248 50.68 0.96 -22.85
N ILE A 249 51.48 0.10 -22.22
CA ILE A 249 51.81 0.15 -20.80
C ILE A 249 53.26 0.63 -20.70
N VAL A 250 53.45 1.76 -20.04
CA VAL A 250 54.76 2.31 -19.72
C VAL A 250 55.06 2.04 -18.27
N LYS A 251 56.16 1.36 -18.02
CA LYS A 251 56.68 1.07 -16.66
C LYS A 251 57.65 2.14 -16.22
#